data_c1b1a69831cab6cc279d41b320215f4f
#
_entry.id   c1b1a69831cab6cc279d41b320215f4f
#
_cell.length_a   1.000
_cell.length_b   1.000
_cell.length_c   1.000
_cell.angle_alpha   90.00
_cell.angle_beta   90.00
_cell.angle_gamma   90.00
#
_symmetry.space_group_name_H-M   'P 1'
#
loop_
_entity.id
_entity.type
_entity.pdbx_description
1 polymer ?
#
loop_
_entity_poly.entity_id
_entity_poly.type
_entity_poly.pdbx_seq_one_letter_code
_entity_poly.pdbx_strand_id
1 'polypeptide(L)'
;MASEQVWVVAACFNEAEVISVFVERVMALPDVDHLLLIDDGSSDATVAVIRAWQKSHADQAVTLLELTRNFGKEAAMLAGLDYANGRCAAAVLIDSDLQHPPERIPVMVEAWRNGAEVVTAVRDDRDAEGLVKVTTASWFYRVFNRLVDRFSCRRVPAISAC
;
A
#
# COMPACT_ATOMS: atom_id res chain seq x y z
N MET A 1 17.11 -9.71 -15.27
CA MET A 1 15.90 -10.39 -14.73
C MET A 1 15.20 -9.36 -13.91
N ALA A 2 13.90 -9.10 -14.16
CA ALA A 2 13.13 -8.19 -13.29
C ALA A 2 13.16 -8.79 -11.88
N SER A 3 13.45 -7.98 -10.88
CA SER A 3 13.42 -8.36 -9.47
C SER A 3 12.02 -8.91 -9.17
N GLU A 4 11.91 -10.08 -8.58
CA GLU A 4 10.62 -10.62 -8.09
C GLU A 4 10.17 -9.95 -6.77
N GLN A 5 10.79 -8.84 -6.42
CA GLN A 5 10.56 -8.14 -5.16
C GLN A 5 9.14 -7.62 -5.03
N VAL A 6 8.55 -7.89 -3.88
CA VAL A 6 7.26 -7.35 -3.45
C VAL A 6 7.50 -6.22 -2.47
N TRP A 7 7.00 -5.04 -2.81
CA TRP A 7 7.04 -3.88 -1.94
C TRP A 7 5.68 -3.62 -1.32
N VAL A 8 5.70 -3.24 -0.05
CA VAL A 8 4.52 -2.67 0.62
C VAL A 8 4.65 -1.16 0.59
N VAL A 9 3.60 -0.48 0.16
CA VAL A 9 3.51 0.98 0.06
C VAL A 9 2.40 1.46 0.97
N ALA A 10 2.71 2.29 1.95
CA ALA A 10 1.75 2.77 2.92
C ALA A 10 1.90 4.28 3.16
N ALA A 11 0.79 5.01 3.04
CA ALA A 11 0.73 6.41 3.44
C ALA A 11 0.44 6.50 4.94
N CYS A 12 1.08 7.44 5.64
CA CYS A 12 0.85 7.74 7.04
C CYS A 12 0.68 9.25 7.26
N PHE A 13 -0.17 9.61 8.22
CA PHE A 13 -0.37 11.00 8.62
C PHE A 13 -0.82 11.05 10.08
N ASN A 14 0.05 11.55 10.99
CA ASN A 14 -0.19 11.63 12.43
C ASN A 14 -0.52 10.26 13.06
N GLU A 15 0.34 9.26 12.81
CA GLU A 15 0.17 7.87 13.24
C GLU A 15 1.25 7.44 14.27
N ALA A 16 1.80 8.40 15.04
CA ALA A 16 2.91 8.15 15.96
C ALA A 16 2.67 6.99 16.95
N GLU A 17 1.41 6.76 17.34
CA GLU A 17 1.05 5.73 18.32
C GLU A 17 1.09 4.31 17.74
N VAL A 18 0.83 4.16 16.44
CA VAL A 18 0.64 2.84 15.81
C VAL A 18 1.71 2.48 14.78
N ILE A 19 2.43 3.49 14.27
CA ILE A 19 3.32 3.29 13.11
C ILE A 19 4.45 2.29 13.37
N SER A 20 5.03 2.24 14.59
CA SER A 20 6.09 1.28 14.91
C SER A 20 5.56 -0.16 14.86
N VAL A 21 4.37 -0.41 15.42
CA VAL A 21 3.72 -1.72 15.39
C VAL A 21 3.37 -2.12 13.97
N PHE A 22 2.90 -1.18 13.16
CA PHE A 22 2.62 -1.42 11.74
C PHE A 22 3.89 -1.87 11.01
N VAL A 23 5.01 -1.13 11.17
CA VAL A 23 6.29 -1.46 10.52
C VAL A 23 6.79 -2.84 10.94
N GLU A 24 6.76 -3.14 12.24
CA GLU A 24 7.17 -4.46 12.76
C GLU A 24 6.35 -5.60 12.18
N ARG A 25 5.00 -5.44 12.12
CA ARG A 25 4.11 -6.47 11.57
C ARG A 25 4.32 -6.70 10.08
N VAL A 26 4.51 -5.63 9.30
CA VAL A 26 4.77 -5.73 7.86
C VAL A 26 6.12 -6.38 7.60
N MET A 27 7.18 -5.93 8.29
CA MET A 27 8.54 -6.45 8.08
C MET A 27 8.76 -7.86 8.62
N ALA A 28 7.86 -8.36 9.47
CA ALA A 28 7.85 -9.77 9.90
C ALA A 28 7.28 -10.72 8.84
N LEU A 29 6.66 -10.22 7.77
CA LEU A 29 6.05 -11.05 6.73
C LEU A 29 7.11 -11.60 5.77
N PRO A 30 7.10 -12.91 5.46
CA PRO A 30 8.15 -13.54 4.65
C PRO A 30 8.12 -13.13 3.18
N ASP A 31 6.99 -12.60 2.69
CA ASP A 31 6.79 -12.22 1.28
C ASP A 31 6.98 -10.73 1.02
N VAL A 32 7.46 -9.97 2.00
CA VAL A 32 7.72 -8.53 1.87
C VAL A 32 9.21 -8.28 1.81
N ASP A 33 9.69 -7.77 0.68
CA ASP A 33 11.09 -7.45 0.48
C ASP A 33 11.43 -6.01 0.87
N HIS A 34 10.44 -5.11 0.86
CA HIS A 34 10.65 -3.70 1.15
C HIS A 34 9.37 -3.02 1.62
N LEU A 35 9.49 -2.14 2.62
CA LEU A 35 8.41 -1.26 3.06
C LEU A 35 8.73 0.18 2.67
N LEU A 36 7.86 0.79 1.88
CA LEU A 36 7.90 2.20 1.52
C LEU A 36 6.79 2.94 2.29
N LEU A 37 7.20 3.78 3.22
CA LEU A 37 6.32 4.68 3.95
C LEU A 37 6.32 6.06 3.32
N ILE A 38 5.14 6.65 3.15
CA ILE A 38 4.98 8.01 2.66
C ILE A 38 4.32 8.83 3.76
N ASP A 39 5.11 9.67 4.41
CA ASP A 39 4.59 10.64 5.38
C ASP A 39 3.93 11.80 4.65
N ASP A 40 2.63 11.96 4.83
CA ASP A 40 1.84 13.03 4.21
C ASP A 40 1.87 14.31 5.04
N GLY A 41 3.07 14.70 5.47
CA GLY A 41 3.31 15.95 6.20
C GLY A 41 2.79 15.90 7.64
N SER A 42 3.08 14.85 8.38
CA SER A 42 2.71 14.71 9.80
C SER A 42 3.26 15.87 10.65
N SER A 43 2.47 16.28 11.62
CA SER A 43 2.84 17.31 12.60
C SER A 43 3.16 16.76 13.99
N ASP A 44 2.94 15.45 14.19
CA ASP A 44 3.24 14.72 15.42
C ASP A 44 4.62 14.04 15.37
N ALA A 45 4.86 13.05 16.23
CA ALA A 45 6.12 12.31 16.31
C ALA A 45 6.27 11.18 15.24
N THR A 46 5.35 11.03 14.27
CA THR A 46 5.33 9.92 13.31
C THR A 46 6.68 9.73 12.61
N VAL A 47 7.22 10.78 12.00
CA VAL A 47 8.52 10.75 11.30
C VAL A 47 9.66 10.38 12.25
N ALA A 48 9.66 10.93 13.48
CA ALA A 48 10.69 10.64 14.46
C ALA A 48 10.67 9.16 14.91
N VAL A 49 9.47 8.59 15.06
CA VAL A 49 9.28 7.17 15.40
C VAL A 49 9.80 6.27 14.27
N ILE A 50 9.46 6.57 13.02
CA ILE A 50 9.93 5.80 11.85
C ILE A 50 11.45 5.85 11.75
N ARG A 51 12.06 7.03 11.87
CA ARG A 51 13.52 7.19 11.82
C ARG A 51 14.24 6.49 12.96
N ALA A 52 13.66 6.51 14.16
CA ALA A 52 14.20 5.75 15.30
C ALA A 52 14.16 4.24 15.03
N TRP A 53 13.06 3.75 14.45
CA TRP A 53 12.91 2.36 14.05
C TRP A 53 13.95 1.97 12.98
N GLN A 54 14.10 2.75 11.91
CA GLN A 54 15.10 2.53 10.85
C GLN A 54 16.52 2.46 11.42
N LYS A 55 16.85 3.33 12.41
CA LYS A 55 18.17 3.34 13.04
C LYS A 55 18.44 2.08 13.85
N SER A 56 17.44 1.52 14.52
CA SER A 56 17.58 0.30 15.32
C SER A 56 17.53 -0.99 14.49
N HIS A 57 17.01 -0.92 13.24
CA HIS A 57 16.85 -2.03 12.31
C HIS A 57 17.48 -1.70 10.96
N ALA A 58 18.77 -1.33 10.97
CA ALA A 58 19.48 -0.84 9.78
C ALA A 58 19.67 -1.90 8.68
N ASP A 59 19.43 -3.16 8.98
CA ASP A 59 19.42 -4.30 8.06
C ASP A 59 18.08 -4.51 7.35
N GLN A 60 17.03 -3.84 7.81
CA GLN A 60 15.68 -3.95 7.25
C GLN A 60 15.46 -2.93 6.11
N ALA A 61 14.80 -3.39 5.05
CA ALA A 61 14.54 -2.58 3.87
C ALA A 61 13.30 -1.69 4.06
N VAL A 62 13.44 -0.61 4.81
CA VAL A 62 12.38 0.38 5.03
C VAL A 62 12.83 1.75 4.52
N THR A 63 12.04 2.33 3.63
CA THR A 63 12.25 3.69 3.10
C THR A 63 11.15 4.61 3.59
N LEU A 64 11.50 5.83 3.97
CA LEU A 64 10.57 6.90 4.29
C LEU A 64 10.68 8.01 3.24
N LEU A 65 9.56 8.34 2.61
CA LEU A 65 9.36 9.56 1.82
C LEU A 65 8.57 10.56 2.65
N GLU A 66 9.08 11.77 2.78
CA GLU A 66 8.41 12.84 3.51
C GLU A 66 7.90 13.87 2.53
N LEU A 67 6.60 14.07 2.49
CA LEU A 67 5.98 15.14 1.71
C LEU A 67 6.10 16.46 2.47
N THR A 68 6.23 17.56 1.74
CA THR A 68 6.45 18.88 2.32
C THR A 68 5.26 19.45 3.09
N ARG A 69 4.06 18.89 2.88
CA ARG A 69 2.81 19.19 3.57
C ARG A 69 1.80 18.09 3.33
N ASN A 70 0.66 18.12 4.00
CA ASN A 70 -0.46 17.25 3.70
C ASN A 70 -1.05 17.56 2.31
N PHE A 71 -1.02 16.56 1.42
CA PHE A 71 -1.61 16.58 0.08
C PHE A 71 -2.82 15.64 -0.03
N GLY A 72 -3.07 14.84 1.01
CA GLY A 72 -4.10 13.83 1.05
C GLY A 72 -3.58 12.42 0.71
N LYS A 73 -4.24 11.42 1.28
CA LYS A 73 -3.87 9.99 1.20
C LYS A 73 -3.63 9.53 -0.24
N GLU A 74 -4.53 9.88 -1.16
CA GLU A 74 -4.44 9.47 -2.56
C GLU A 74 -3.19 10.01 -3.24
N ALA A 75 -2.83 11.27 -2.95
CA ALA A 75 -1.62 11.88 -3.50
C ALA A 75 -0.35 11.24 -2.91
N ALA A 76 -0.34 10.96 -1.61
CA ALA A 76 0.76 10.26 -0.96
C ALA A 76 0.94 8.84 -1.53
N MET A 77 -0.15 8.09 -1.71
CA MET A 77 -0.11 6.75 -2.32
C MET A 77 0.38 6.79 -3.76
N LEU A 78 -0.04 7.76 -4.57
CA LEU A 78 0.46 7.96 -5.94
C LEU A 78 1.96 8.26 -5.96
N ALA A 79 2.45 9.11 -5.06
CA ALA A 79 3.87 9.39 -4.93
C ALA A 79 4.67 8.12 -4.56
N GLY A 80 4.11 7.28 -3.69
CA GLY A 80 4.69 5.98 -3.34
C GLY A 80 4.73 5.02 -4.52
N LEU A 81 3.65 4.92 -5.29
CA LEU A 81 3.61 4.09 -6.50
C LEU A 81 4.58 4.57 -7.58
N ASP A 82 4.69 5.87 -7.78
CA ASP A 82 5.64 6.44 -8.73
C ASP A 82 7.07 6.14 -8.31
N TYR A 83 7.38 6.26 -7.02
CA TYR A 83 8.68 5.87 -6.48
C TYR A 83 8.95 4.37 -6.63
N ALA A 84 7.98 3.50 -6.39
CA ALA A 84 8.10 2.04 -6.52
C ALA A 84 8.20 1.57 -7.99
N ASN A 85 7.73 2.39 -8.93
CA ASN A 85 7.69 2.05 -10.35
C ASN A 85 9.07 1.68 -10.90
N GLY A 86 9.20 0.49 -11.48
CA GLY A 86 10.45 -0.06 -12.01
C GLY A 86 11.44 -0.56 -10.94
N ARG A 87 11.11 -0.47 -9.63
CA ARG A 87 11.93 -0.96 -8.52
C ARG A 87 11.46 -2.29 -7.95
N CYS A 88 10.19 -2.61 -8.12
CA CYS A 88 9.59 -3.87 -7.66
C CYS A 88 8.79 -4.55 -8.76
N ALA A 89 8.50 -5.84 -8.55
CA ALA A 89 7.64 -6.63 -9.43
C ALA A 89 6.16 -6.44 -9.08
N ALA A 90 5.86 -6.27 -7.80
CA ALA A 90 4.51 -5.97 -7.32
C ALA A 90 4.57 -4.97 -6.17
N ALA A 91 3.52 -4.12 -6.07
CA ALA A 91 3.33 -3.18 -4.98
C ALA A 91 2.01 -3.49 -4.28
N VAL A 92 2.06 -3.70 -2.96
CA VAL A 92 0.90 -3.86 -2.08
C VAL A 92 0.58 -2.53 -1.44
N LEU A 93 -0.63 -2.00 -1.69
CA LEU A 93 -1.11 -0.78 -1.06
C LEU A 93 -1.88 -1.14 0.21
N ILE A 94 -1.53 -0.55 1.35
CA ILE A 94 -2.19 -0.78 2.64
C ILE A 94 -2.18 0.50 3.48
N ASP A 95 -3.17 0.67 4.33
CA ASP A 95 -3.22 1.75 5.31
C ASP A 95 -2.37 1.43 6.54
N SER A 96 -1.69 2.45 7.09
CA SER A 96 -0.81 2.30 8.25
C SER A 96 -1.56 2.26 9.60
N ASP A 97 -2.87 2.49 9.60
CA ASP A 97 -3.71 2.61 10.80
C ASP A 97 -4.07 1.28 11.47
N LEU A 98 -3.58 0.16 10.94
CA LEU A 98 -3.85 -1.22 11.39
C LEU A 98 -5.33 -1.65 11.34
N GLN A 99 -6.23 -0.89 10.68
CA GLN A 99 -7.61 -1.34 10.45
C GLN A 99 -7.65 -2.52 9.48
N HIS A 100 -6.66 -2.64 8.62
CA HIS A 100 -6.44 -3.77 7.73
C HIS A 100 -5.25 -4.60 8.23
N PRO A 101 -5.46 -5.90 8.55
CA PRO A 101 -4.39 -6.75 9.06
C PRO A 101 -3.33 -7.02 7.99
N PRO A 102 -2.06 -6.63 8.20
CA PRO A 102 -0.97 -6.88 7.24
C PRO A 102 -0.77 -8.37 6.93
N GLU A 103 -1.21 -9.26 7.82
CA GLU A 103 -1.11 -10.71 7.68
C GLU A 103 -1.91 -11.28 6.50
N ARG A 104 -2.73 -10.46 5.85
CA ARG A 104 -3.39 -10.82 4.58
C ARG A 104 -2.50 -10.65 3.34
N ILE A 105 -1.41 -9.91 3.46
CA ILE A 105 -0.47 -9.66 2.35
C ILE A 105 0.04 -10.97 1.71
N PRO A 106 0.48 -12.00 2.45
CA PRO A 106 0.97 -13.25 1.84
C PRO A 106 -0.06 -13.92 0.92
N VAL A 107 -1.34 -13.92 1.29
CA VAL A 107 -2.41 -14.50 0.45
C VAL A 107 -2.59 -13.70 -0.85
N MET A 108 -2.45 -12.38 -0.78
CA MET A 108 -2.52 -11.51 -1.97
C MET A 108 -1.32 -11.73 -2.88
N VAL A 109 -0.12 -11.85 -2.31
CA VAL A 109 1.11 -12.14 -3.05
C VAL A 109 1.04 -13.50 -3.72
N GLU A 110 0.50 -14.52 -3.06
CA GLU A 110 0.28 -15.84 -3.64
C GLU A 110 -0.68 -15.76 -4.85
N ALA A 111 -1.80 -15.05 -4.74
CA ALA A 111 -2.73 -14.86 -5.84
C ALA A 111 -2.07 -14.15 -7.03
N TRP A 112 -1.22 -13.15 -6.79
CA TRP A 112 -0.43 -12.48 -7.81
C TRP A 112 0.57 -13.43 -8.49
N ARG A 113 1.32 -14.22 -7.73
CA ARG A 113 2.27 -15.22 -8.26
C ARG A 113 1.56 -16.28 -9.11
N ASN A 114 0.29 -16.56 -8.81
CA ASN A 114 -0.56 -17.45 -9.60
C ASN A 114 -1.17 -16.79 -10.86
N GLY A 115 -0.73 -15.58 -11.21
CA GLY A 115 -1.04 -14.90 -12.47
C GLY A 115 -2.14 -13.85 -12.39
N ALA A 116 -2.64 -13.49 -11.21
CA ALA A 116 -3.53 -12.35 -11.06
C ALA A 116 -2.77 -11.04 -11.30
N GLU A 117 -3.26 -10.17 -12.19
CA GLU A 117 -2.64 -8.86 -12.45
C GLU A 117 -2.95 -7.85 -11.34
N VAL A 118 -4.16 -7.93 -10.76
CA VAL A 118 -4.63 -7.09 -9.65
C VAL A 118 -5.36 -7.96 -8.65
N VAL A 119 -5.00 -7.86 -7.38
CA VAL A 119 -5.65 -8.57 -6.27
C VAL A 119 -6.21 -7.53 -5.30
N THR A 120 -7.48 -7.63 -4.99
CA THR A 120 -8.16 -6.75 -4.03
C THR A 120 -8.70 -7.58 -2.87
N ALA A 121 -8.33 -7.21 -1.64
CA ALA A 121 -8.95 -7.79 -0.46
C ALA A 121 -10.35 -7.20 -0.27
N VAL A 122 -11.37 -8.06 -0.34
CA VAL A 122 -12.76 -7.65 -0.09
C VAL A 122 -13.13 -8.02 1.34
N ARG A 123 -13.72 -7.06 2.09
CA ARG A 123 -14.32 -7.37 3.38
C ARG A 123 -15.54 -8.28 3.18
N ASP A 124 -15.52 -9.41 3.85
CA ASP A 124 -16.64 -10.36 3.86
C ASP A 124 -17.67 -9.94 4.94
N ASP A 125 -18.13 -8.70 4.87
CA ASP A 125 -19.23 -8.19 5.71
C ASP A 125 -20.54 -8.75 5.17
N ARG A 126 -20.84 -10.01 5.50
CA ARG A 126 -22.09 -10.68 5.11
C ARG A 126 -23.34 -10.19 5.83
N ASP A 127 -23.21 -9.24 6.75
CA ASP A 127 -24.36 -8.75 7.52
C ASP A 127 -24.53 -7.23 7.40
N ALA A 128 -25.22 -6.79 6.37
CA ALA A 128 -25.75 -5.44 6.17
C ALA A 128 -24.99 -4.57 5.16
N GLU A 129 -25.29 -4.72 3.87
CA GLU A 129 -25.60 -3.54 3.05
C GLU A 129 -26.26 -3.96 1.72
N GLY A 130 -27.46 -3.40 1.50
CA GLY A 130 -28.37 -3.80 0.44
C GLY A 130 -27.81 -3.68 -0.98
N LEU A 131 -28.41 -4.43 -1.88
CA LEU A 131 -28.14 -4.64 -3.32
C LEU A 131 -27.93 -3.36 -4.17
N VAL A 132 -28.04 -2.16 -3.63
CA VAL A 132 -27.98 -0.90 -4.38
C VAL A 132 -26.55 -0.37 -4.55
N LYS A 133 -25.58 -0.72 -3.66
CA LYS A 133 -24.19 -0.24 -3.75
C LYS A 133 -23.32 -0.97 -4.77
N VAL A 134 -23.64 -2.20 -5.14
CA VAL A 134 -22.84 -3.01 -6.06
C VAL A 134 -22.92 -2.51 -7.51
N THR A 135 -24.02 -1.88 -7.91
CA THR A 135 -24.23 -1.43 -9.29
C THR A 135 -23.51 -0.11 -9.63
N THR A 136 -23.32 0.78 -8.66
CA THR A 136 -22.65 2.07 -8.88
C THR A 136 -21.12 1.94 -8.91
N ALA A 137 -20.55 1.08 -8.09
CA ALA A 137 -19.11 0.83 -8.10
C ALA A 137 -18.64 0.17 -9.41
N SER A 138 -19.35 -0.83 -9.92
CA SER A 138 -19.00 -1.50 -11.18
C SER A 138 -19.08 -0.58 -12.41
N TRP A 139 -19.97 0.43 -12.38
CA TRP A 139 -20.06 1.43 -13.46
C TRP A 139 -18.91 2.43 -13.38
N PHE A 140 -18.53 2.87 -12.17
CA PHE A 140 -17.38 3.75 -11.92
C PHE A 140 -16.06 3.10 -12.39
N TYR A 141 -15.81 1.84 -12.02
CA TYR A 141 -14.62 1.11 -12.46
C TYR A 141 -14.59 0.88 -13.97
N ARG A 142 -15.73 0.69 -14.63
CA ARG A 142 -15.82 0.53 -16.09
C ARG A 142 -15.50 1.83 -16.83
N VAL A 143 -15.93 2.96 -16.30
CA VAL A 143 -15.61 4.29 -16.85
C VAL A 143 -14.16 4.67 -16.53
N PHE A 144 -13.68 4.39 -15.33
CA PHE A 144 -12.31 4.67 -14.90
C PHE A 144 -11.29 3.88 -15.72
N ASN A 145 -11.48 2.58 -15.91
CA ASN A 145 -10.62 1.75 -16.75
C ASN A 145 -10.58 2.21 -18.22
N ARG A 146 -11.67 2.77 -18.72
CA ARG A 146 -11.70 3.30 -20.09
C ARG A 146 -10.95 4.64 -20.24
N LEU A 147 -10.76 5.38 -19.13
CA LEU A 147 -9.98 6.61 -19.07
C LEU A 147 -8.49 6.33 -18.83
N VAL A 148 -8.16 5.29 -18.08
CA VAL A 148 -6.77 4.88 -17.75
C VAL A 148 -6.05 4.28 -18.97
N ASP A 149 -6.75 3.62 -19.89
CA ASP A 149 -6.16 3.10 -21.14
C ASP A 149 -5.60 4.20 -22.08
N ARG A 150 -5.82 5.47 -21.78
CA ARG A 150 -5.26 6.61 -22.51
C ARG A 150 -3.94 7.14 -21.95
N PHE A 151 -3.58 6.77 -20.75
CA PHE A 151 -2.27 7.08 -20.18
C PHE A 151 -1.43 5.82 -20.19
N SER A 152 -0.41 5.81 -21.06
CA SER A 152 0.59 4.74 -21.15
C SER A 152 1.39 4.67 -19.82
N CYS A 153 0.75 4.15 -18.78
CA CYS A 153 1.43 3.72 -17.58
C CYS A 153 1.95 2.30 -17.87
N ARG A 154 3.25 2.09 -17.84
CA ARG A 154 3.80 0.74 -17.74
C ARG A 154 3.16 0.12 -16.50
N ARG A 155 2.37 -0.94 -16.71
CA ARG A 155 1.63 -1.62 -15.65
C ARG A 155 2.60 -2.15 -14.61
N VAL A 156 2.63 -1.54 -13.45
CA VAL A 156 3.11 -2.21 -12.23
C VAL A 156 1.89 -2.92 -11.68
N PRO A 157 1.90 -4.24 -11.49
CA PRO A 157 0.79 -4.93 -10.85
C PRO A 157 0.64 -4.35 -9.43
N ALA A 158 -0.49 -3.72 -9.18
CA ALA A 158 -0.80 -3.16 -7.87
C ALA A 158 -1.76 -4.11 -7.16
N ILE A 159 -1.43 -4.46 -5.94
CA ILE A 159 -2.27 -5.25 -5.04
C ILE A 159 -2.80 -4.27 -4.00
N SER A 160 -4.10 -4.04 -3.97
CA SER A 160 -4.74 -3.13 -3.01
C SER A 160 -5.52 -3.93 -1.97
N ALA A 161 -5.27 -3.65 -0.69
CA ALA A 161 -6.13 -4.06 0.40
C ALA A 161 -7.05 -2.88 0.75
N CYS A 162 -8.34 -2.97 0.42
CA CYS A 162 -9.40 -2.04 0.84
C CYS A 162 -10.17 -2.60 2.02
#